data_37aecc15a345dc05623a464283ba17e2
#
_entry.id   37aecc15a345dc05623a464283ba17e2
#
_cell.length_a   1.000
_cell.length_b   1.000
_cell.length_c   1.000
_cell.angle_alpha   90.00
_cell.angle_beta   90.00
_cell.angle_gamma   90.00
#
_symmetry.space_group_name_H-M   'P 1'
#
loop_
_entity.id
_entity.type
_entity.pdbx_description
1 polymer ?
#
loop_
_entity_poly.entity_id
_entity_poly.type
_entity_poly.pdbx_seq_one_letter_code
_entity_poly.pdbx_strand_id
1 'polypeptide(L)'
;LAGSGWRTFSAGAVLTAAQVQNYLQDQVVQVYATSAARSSALGTSVATGMVSFITGTEGLDLYTHGVWTGLNYSTITSSTVTAYTATAADANTTFVSSNASAQTIVIPDLFDIGERIDIVRDGAGTVSISAGTGVTTWAGAGTAGTAKSFAMGTQYSAASVIKVAANSYRVIGAVA
;
A
#
# COMPACT_ATOMS: atom_id res chain seq x y z
N LEU A 1 15.76 -14.29 1.65
CA LEU A 1 15.89 -14.59 3.08
C LEU A 1 15.86 -13.27 3.83
N ALA A 2 14.99 -13.14 4.84
CA ALA A 2 15.09 -12.01 5.77
C ALA A 2 16.46 -12.05 6.45
N GLY A 3 17.09 -10.88 6.64
CA GLY A 3 18.38 -10.80 7.30
C GLY A 3 18.34 -11.45 8.69
N SER A 4 19.45 -12.00 9.13
CA SER A 4 19.54 -12.73 10.41
C SER A 4 19.59 -11.81 11.65
N GLY A 5 19.27 -10.52 11.49
CA GLY A 5 19.33 -9.53 12.54
C GLY A 5 20.73 -9.01 12.83
N TRP A 6 20.93 -8.39 13.98
CA TRP A 6 22.20 -7.82 14.38
C TRP A 6 23.18 -8.89 14.90
N ARG A 7 24.47 -8.75 14.57
CA ARG A 7 25.55 -9.63 15.03
C ARG A 7 26.80 -8.83 15.36
N THR A 8 27.48 -9.23 16.43
CA THR A 8 28.83 -8.74 16.75
C THR A 8 29.86 -9.59 16.02
N PHE A 9 30.83 -8.93 15.35
CA PHE A 9 31.98 -9.56 14.75
C PHE A 9 33.21 -9.34 15.64
N SER A 10 34.00 -10.40 15.87
CA SER A 10 35.23 -10.30 16.64
C SER A 10 36.39 -9.78 15.76
N ALA A 11 37.27 -8.96 16.32
CA ALA A 11 38.44 -8.47 15.60
C ALA A 11 39.31 -9.65 15.14
N GLY A 12 39.76 -9.62 13.88
CA GLY A 12 40.58 -10.68 13.28
C GLY A 12 39.82 -11.93 12.80
N ALA A 13 38.50 -12.02 12.99
CA ALA A 13 37.68 -13.11 12.44
C ALA A 13 37.54 -12.99 10.92
N VAL A 14 37.67 -14.10 10.21
CA VAL A 14 37.37 -14.17 8.79
C VAL A 14 35.86 -14.34 8.63
N LEU A 15 35.19 -13.44 7.86
CA LEU A 15 33.78 -13.54 7.56
C LEU A 15 33.55 -14.62 6.50
N THR A 16 32.59 -15.50 6.76
CA THR A 16 32.11 -16.44 5.73
C THR A 16 31.21 -15.74 4.75
N ALA A 17 31.04 -16.28 3.53
CA ALA A 17 30.09 -15.76 2.54
C ALA A 17 28.65 -15.66 3.11
N ALA A 18 28.22 -16.67 3.88
CA ALA A 18 26.93 -16.67 4.52
C ALA A 18 26.77 -15.55 5.56
N GLN A 19 27.86 -15.22 6.30
CA GLN A 19 27.82 -14.10 7.26
C GLN A 19 27.76 -12.75 6.55
N VAL A 20 28.48 -12.58 5.45
CA VAL A 20 28.39 -11.37 4.62
C VAL A 20 27.00 -11.21 4.07
N GLN A 21 26.41 -12.26 3.52
CA GLN A 21 25.07 -12.24 2.97
C GLN A 21 24.02 -11.93 4.05
N ASN A 22 23.94 -12.73 5.10
CA ASN A 22 22.84 -12.66 6.08
C ASN A 22 22.90 -11.42 6.98
N TYR A 23 24.10 -10.92 7.30
CA TYR A 23 24.29 -9.83 8.26
C TYR A 23 24.71 -8.49 7.67
N LEU A 24 25.07 -8.46 6.40
CA LEU A 24 25.45 -7.23 5.71
C LEU A 24 24.57 -7.00 4.48
N GLN A 25 24.63 -7.90 3.50
CA GLN A 25 23.95 -7.69 2.20
C GLN A 25 22.43 -7.65 2.33
N ASP A 26 21.82 -8.56 3.11
CA ASP A 26 20.37 -8.64 3.26
C ASP A 26 19.77 -7.55 4.16
N GLN A 27 20.63 -6.73 4.80
CA GLN A 27 20.22 -5.69 5.74
C GLN A 27 20.53 -4.26 5.28
N VAL A 28 21.03 -4.09 4.07
CA VAL A 28 21.31 -2.78 3.49
C VAL A 28 20.20 -2.33 2.56
N VAL A 29 20.16 -1.03 2.29
CA VAL A 29 19.32 -0.50 1.21
C VAL A 29 19.94 -0.90 -0.13
N GLN A 30 19.24 -1.69 -0.89
CA GLN A 30 19.68 -2.15 -2.20
C GLN A 30 19.32 -1.12 -3.27
N VAL A 31 20.24 -0.83 -4.19
CA VAL A 31 20.07 0.22 -5.20
C VAL A 31 19.89 -0.40 -6.58
N TYR A 32 18.83 -0.03 -7.29
CA TYR A 32 18.51 -0.51 -8.64
C TYR A 32 18.13 0.65 -9.55
N ALA A 33 18.39 0.51 -10.83
CA ALA A 33 17.99 1.50 -11.82
C ALA A 33 16.45 1.57 -12.00
N THR A 34 15.80 0.41 -11.98
CA THR A 34 14.34 0.29 -12.17
C THR A 34 13.76 -0.81 -11.28
N SER A 35 12.44 -0.80 -11.08
CA SER A 35 11.72 -1.87 -10.40
C SER A 35 11.84 -3.22 -11.12
N ALA A 36 11.91 -3.22 -12.46
CA ALA A 36 12.15 -4.42 -13.26
C ALA A 36 13.56 -5.01 -13.00
N ALA A 37 14.61 -4.17 -12.92
CA ALA A 37 15.96 -4.59 -12.58
C ALA A 37 16.01 -5.21 -11.18
N ARG A 38 15.33 -4.60 -10.20
CA ARG A 38 15.17 -5.16 -8.85
C ARG A 38 14.52 -6.54 -8.87
N SER A 39 13.37 -6.66 -9.55
CA SER A 39 12.65 -7.93 -9.64
C SER A 39 13.47 -9.03 -10.31
N SER A 40 14.23 -8.68 -11.35
CA SER A 40 15.14 -9.61 -12.03
C SER A 40 16.29 -10.07 -11.12
N ALA A 41 16.88 -9.14 -10.34
CA ALA A 41 18.01 -9.46 -9.47
C ALA A 41 17.62 -10.28 -8.24
N LEU A 42 16.47 -9.96 -7.63
CA LEU A 42 16.02 -10.62 -6.41
C LEU A 42 15.26 -11.93 -6.68
N GLY A 43 14.52 -12.01 -7.79
CA GLY A 43 13.72 -13.19 -8.13
C GLY A 43 12.80 -13.62 -6.98
N THR A 44 12.96 -14.85 -6.51
CA THR A 44 12.22 -15.43 -5.37
C THR A 44 12.86 -15.16 -4.01
N SER A 45 14.00 -14.45 -3.96
CA SER A 45 14.72 -14.16 -2.70
C SER A 45 14.15 -12.96 -1.95
N VAL A 46 13.10 -12.33 -2.49
CA VAL A 46 12.45 -11.19 -1.83
C VAL A 46 11.82 -11.61 -0.50
N ALA A 47 12.06 -10.84 0.56
CA ALA A 47 11.50 -11.09 1.89
C ALA A 47 10.98 -9.80 2.53
N THR A 48 9.94 -9.94 3.37
CA THR A 48 9.37 -8.82 4.15
C THR A 48 10.47 -8.13 4.97
N GLY A 49 10.47 -6.79 4.92
CA GLY A 49 11.45 -5.94 5.58
C GLY A 49 12.62 -5.51 4.69
N MET A 50 12.76 -6.05 3.50
CA MET A 50 13.79 -5.56 2.55
C MET A 50 13.47 -4.12 2.11
N VAL A 51 14.52 -3.31 2.02
CA VAL A 51 14.46 -1.92 1.56
C VAL A 51 15.28 -1.76 0.29
N SER A 52 14.72 -1.05 -0.68
CA SER A 52 15.42 -0.74 -1.93
C SER A 52 15.22 0.72 -2.34
N PHE A 53 16.21 1.27 -3.04
CA PHE A 53 16.13 2.56 -3.69
C PHE A 53 16.13 2.39 -5.20
N ILE A 54 15.15 2.97 -5.88
CA ILE A 54 15.04 2.96 -7.35
C ILE A 54 15.49 4.31 -7.89
N THR A 55 16.65 4.34 -8.57
CA THR A 55 17.22 5.62 -9.07
C THR A 55 16.38 6.25 -10.17
N GLY A 56 15.65 5.46 -10.97
CA GLY A 56 14.80 5.97 -12.05
C GLY A 56 13.57 6.74 -11.57
N THR A 57 13.11 6.52 -10.35
CA THR A 57 11.96 7.21 -9.73
C THR A 57 12.36 8.02 -8.50
N GLU A 58 13.66 7.96 -8.11
CA GLU A 58 14.17 8.50 -6.84
C GLU A 58 13.35 8.01 -5.64
N GLY A 59 12.85 6.76 -5.73
CA GLY A 59 11.93 6.16 -4.78
C GLY A 59 12.61 5.19 -3.81
N LEU A 60 12.30 5.33 -2.53
CA LEU A 60 12.64 4.37 -1.48
C LEU A 60 11.44 3.46 -1.24
N ASP A 61 11.62 2.15 -1.42
CA ASP A 61 10.58 1.15 -1.29
C ASP A 61 10.88 0.17 -0.15
N LEU A 62 9.84 -0.22 0.59
CA LEU A 62 9.84 -1.31 1.57
C LEU A 62 9.04 -2.49 1.02
N TYR A 63 9.56 -3.72 1.11
CA TYR A 63 8.80 -4.91 0.80
C TYR A 63 7.98 -5.35 2.02
N THR A 64 6.65 -5.26 1.89
CA THR A 64 5.67 -5.62 2.92
C THR A 64 4.39 -6.16 2.27
N HIS A 65 3.63 -7.01 2.97
CA HIS A 65 2.39 -7.62 2.45
C HIS A 65 2.52 -8.29 1.07
N GLY A 66 3.73 -8.78 0.74
CA GLY A 66 3.98 -9.43 -0.55
C GLY A 66 4.22 -8.46 -1.72
N VAL A 67 4.31 -7.15 -1.46
CA VAL A 67 4.51 -6.10 -2.47
C VAL A 67 5.56 -5.08 -2.03
N TRP A 68 6.11 -4.36 -3.00
CA TRP A 68 6.96 -3.20 -2.75
C TRP A 68 6.10 -1.95 -2.59
N THR A 69 6.20 -1.28 -1.46
CA THR A 69 5.45 -0.06 -1.12
C THR A 69 6.42 1.11 -0.99
N GLY A 70 6.10 2.23 -1.65
CA GLY A 70 6.88 3.47 -1.56
C GLY A 70 6.84 4.08 -0.16
N LEU A 71 7.99 4.47 0.37
CA LEU A 71 8.12 5.12 1.68
C LEU A 71 8.13 6.65 1.60
N ASN A 72 8.61 7.20 0.51
CA ASN A 72 8.77 8.65 0.31
C ASN A 72 7.84 9.21 -0.77
N TYR A 73 6.97 8.40 -1.35
CA TYR A 73 5.97 8.80 -2.34
C TYR A 73 4.75 7.90 -2.26
N SER A 74 3.61 8.40 -2.71
CA SER A 74 2.39 7.59 -2.86
C SER A 74 2.31 7.05 -4.29
N THR A 75 2.12 5.74 -4.42
CA THR A 75 1.85 5.14 -5.73
C THR A 75 0.45 5.53 -6.18
N ILE A 76 0.32 5.92 -7.46
CA ILE A 76 -0.96 6.27 -8.06
C ILE A 76 -1.44 5.12 -8.95
N THR A 77 -2.62 4.60 -8.65
CA THR A 77 -3.32 3.61 -9.49
C THR A 77 -4.55 4.26 -10.10
N SER A 78 -4.63 4.34 -11.42
CA SER A 78 -5.83 4.83 -12.12
C SER A 78 -6.63 3.67 -12.68
N SER A 79 -7.97 3.74 -12.58
CA SER A 79 -8.84 2.67 -13.03
C SER A 79 -10.16 3.19 -13.60
N THR A 80 -10.61 2.50 -14.66
CA THR A 80 -11.90 2.73 -15.33
C THR A 80 -12.88 1.56 -15.14
N VAL A 81 -12.53 0.54 -14.31
CA VAL A 81 -13.45 -0.58 -14.02
C VAL A 81 -14.66 -0.09 -13.22
N THR A 82 -15.81 -0.74 -13.35
CA THR A 82 -17.04 -0.39 -12.63
C THR A 82 -17.05 -0.90 -11.19
N ALA A 83 -16.28 -1.94 -10.88
CA ALA A 83 -16.11 -2.47 -9.53
C ALA A 83 -14.61 -2.74 -9.27
N TYR A 84 -14.11 -2.21 -8.17
CA TYR A 84 -12.74 -2.41 -7.71
C TYR A 84 -12.75 -2.89 -6.27
N THR A 85 -12.04 -3.94 -5.96
CA THR A 85 -11.81 -4.38 -4.59
C THR A 85 -10.37 -4.07 -4.22
N ALA A 86 -10.17 -3.24 -3.21
CA ALA A 86 -8.85 -2.89 -2.73
C ALA A 86 -8.11 -4.14 -2.23
N THR A 87 -6.80 -4.14 -2.42
CA THR A 87 -5.88 -5.20 -2.02
C THR A 87 -4.91 -4.67 -0.97
N ALA A 88 -4.12 -5.51 -0.34
CA ALA A 88 -3.06 -5.07 0.57
C ALA A 88 -2.02 -4.16 -0.12
N ALA A 89 -1.87 -4.28 -1.45
CA ALA A 89 -0.96 -3.44 -2.24
C ALA A 89 -1.45 -1.99 -2.39
N ASP A 90 -2.73 -1.73 -2.12
CA ASP A 90 -3.30 -0.38 -2.18
C ASP A 90 -3.11 0.41 -0.87
N ALA A 91 -2.53 -0.21 0.16
CA ALA A 91 -2.19 0.47 1.39
C ALA A 91 -1.19 1.61 1.13
N ASN A 92 -1.49 2.78 1.67
CA ASN A 92 -0.68 4.02 1.55
C ASN A 92 -0.50 4.51 0.09
N THR A 93 -1.47 4.21 -0.78
CA THR A 93 -1.49 4.63 -2.18
C THR A 93 -2.63 5.61 -2.47
N THR A 94 -2.61 6.18 -3.68
CA THR A 94 -3.71 6.99 -4.22
C THR A 94 -4.37 6.24 -5.37
N PHE A 95 -5.66 5.95 -5.22
CA PHE A 95 -6.51 5.38 -6.27
C PHE A 95 -7.26 6.48 -7.00
N VAL A 96 -7.10 6.56 -8.31
CA VAL A 96 -7.78 7.55 -9.16
C VAL A 96 -8.87 6.84 -9.95
N SER A 97 -10.13 7.15 -9.66
CA SER A 97 -11.28 6.70 -10.41
C SER A 97 -11.46 7.58 -11.65
N SER A 98 -11.05 7.08 -12.80
CA SER A 98 -11.18 7.78 -14.10
C SER A 98 -12.37 7.27 -14.90
N ASN A 99 -13.34 6.58 -14.28
CA ASN A 99 -14.49 6.00 -14.95
C ASN A 99 -15.55 7.07 -15.29
N ALA A 100 -16.07 7.03 -16.50
CA ALA A 100 -17.22 7.85 -16.91
C ALA A 100 -18.57 7.28 -16.41
N SER A 101 -18.60 5.99 -16.06
CA SER A 101 -19.76 5.28 -15.46
C SER A 101 -19.57 5.14 -13.95
N ALA A 102 -20.65 4.78 -13.24
CA ALA A 102 -20.60 4.51 -11.81
C ALA A 102 -19.54 3.45 -11.45
N GLN A 103 -18.76 3.71 -10.40
CA GLN A 103 -17.76 2.80 -9.86
C GLN A 103 -18.01 2.54 -8.39
N THR A 104 -17.89 1.29 -7.98
CA THR A 104 -17.87 0.89 -6.56
C THR A 104 -16.47 0.45 -6.16
N ILE A 105 -15.94 1.03 -5.08
CA ILE A 105 -14.66 0.65 -4.49
C ILE A 105 -14.95 -0.06 -3.17
N VAL A 106 -14.61 -1.34 -3.09
CA VAL A 106 -14.82 -2.17 -1.90
C VAL A 106 -13.55 -2.19 -1.07
N ILE A 107 -13.66 -1.92 0.21
CA ILE A 107 -12.55 -1.92 1.19
C ILE A 107 -12.66 -3.15 2.08
N PRO A 108 -11.90 -4.21 1.82
CA PRO A 108 -11.79 -5.38 2.71
C PRO A 108 -10.86 -5.10 3.90
N ASP A 109 -10.84 -5.99 4.91
CA ASP A 109 -9.96 -5.84 6.08
C ASP A 109 -8.54 -6.36 5.82
N LEU A 110 -7.82 -5.71 4.89
CA LEU A 110 -6.48 -6.13 4.45
C LEU A 110 -5.36 -5.14 4.83
N PHE A 111 -5.69 -3.93 5.27
CA PHE A 111 -4.71 -2.94 5.70
C PHE A 111 -4.27 -3.18 7.14
N ASP A 112 -3.11 -2.69 7.52
CA ASP A 112 -2.71 -2.60 8.91
C ASP A 112 -3.30 -1.34 9.58
N ILE A 113 -3.41 -1.35 10.92
CA ILE A 113 -3.93 -0.21 11.68
C ILE A 113 -3.00 1.00 11.44
N GLY A 114 -3.59 2.12 11.00
CA GLY A 114 -2.89 3.34 10.61
C GLY A 114 -2.68 3.48 9.11
N GLU A 115 -2.79 2.42 8.34
CA GLU A 115 -2.73 2.50 6.88
C GLU A 115 -4.02 3.07 6.28
N ARG A 116 -3.88 3.66 5.09
CA ARG A 116 -4.98 4.29 4.37
C ARG A 116 -4.87 4.08 2.87
N ILE A 117 -5.98 4.30 2.17
CA ILE A 117 -6.03 4.54 0.73
C ILE A 117 -6.69 5.89 0.49
N ASP A 118 -6.06 6.73 -0.33
CA ASP A 118 -6.64 7.98 -0.78
C ASP A 118 -7.35 7.73 -2.12
N ILE A 119 -8.60 8.16 -2.24
CA ILE A 119 -9.45 7.94 -3.42
C ILE A 119 -9.76 9.28 -4.04
N VAL A 120 -9.44 9.45 -5.32
CA VAL A 120 -9.74 10.65 -6.11
C VAL A 120 -10.78 10.27 -7.16
N ARG A 121 -11.88 11.00 -7.21
CA ARG A 121 -12.87 10.92 -8.29
C ARG A 121 -12.49 11.89 -9.40
N ASP A 122 -11.80 11.40 -10.41
CA ASP A 122 -11.39 12.18 -11.59
C ASP A 122 -12.40 12.07 -12.74
N GLY A 123 -13.00 10.90 -12.92
CA GLY A 123 -14.02 10.63 -13.93
C GLY A 123 -15.41 11.25 -13.61
N ALA A 124 -16.25 11.37 -14.64
CA ALA A 124 -17.59 11.89 -14.50
C ALA A 124 -18.56 10.92 -13.75
N GLY A 125 -18.24 9.61 -13.75
CA GLY A 125 -19.02 8.59 -13.09
C GLY A 125 -19.09 8.79 -11.57
N THR A 126 -20.20 8.41 -10.95
CA THR A 126 -20.32 8.42 -9.48
C THR A 126 -19.40 7.37 -8.86
N VAL A 127 -18.74 7.71 -7.74
CA VAL A 127 -17.91 6.77 -7.00
C VAL A 127 -18.54 6.49 -5.65
N SER A 128 -18.68 5.20 -5.32
CA SER A 128 -19.16 4.75 -4.00
C SER A 128 -18.05 3.95 -3.31
N ILE A 129 -17.74 4.31 -2.07
CA ILE A 129 -16.82 3.57 -1.20
C ILE A 129 -17.66 2.64 -0.34
N SER A 130 -17.42 1.33 -0.45
CA SER A 130 -18.21 0.29 0.20
C SER A 130 -17.35 -0.53 1.14
N ALA A 131 -17.88 -0.86 2.31
CA ALA A 131 -17.23 -1.81 3.21
C ALA A 131 -17.27 -3.22 2.63
N GLY A 132 -16.18 -3.96 2.76
CA GLY A 132 -16.14 -5.40 2.51
C GLY A 132 -16.90 -6.19 3.58
N THR A 133 -17.00 -7.50 3.38
CA THR A 133 -17.69 -8.40 4.32
C THR A 133 -17.05 -8.32 5.73
N GLY A 134 -17.87 -8.10 6.75
CA GLY A 134 -17.42 -8.00 8.15
C GLY A 134 -16.74 -6.69 8.52
N VAL A 135 -16.55 -5.78 7.58
CA VAL A 135 -15.91 -4.47 7.80
C VAL A 135 -16.95 -3.43 8.20
N THR A 136 -16.61 -2.61 9.19
CA THR A 136 -17.40 -1.44 9.61
C THR A 136 -16.71 -0.17 9.14
N THR A 137 -17.44 0.67 8.40
CA THR A 137 -16.97 1.97 7.96
C THR A 137 -17.75 3.09 8.65
N TRP A 138 -17.09 4.21 8.91
CA TRP A 138 -17.64 5.39 9.53
C TRP A 138 -17.31 6.62 8.67
N ALA A 139 -18.33 7.44 8.38
CA ALA A 139 -18.13 8.71 7.69
C ALA A 139 -19.04 9.79 8.29
N GLY A 140 -18.59 11.05 8.22
CA GLY A 140 -19.35 12.21 8.68
C GLY A 140 -19.69 12.18 10.17
N ALA A 141 -20.80 12.86 10.54
CA ALA A 141 -21.22 13.03 11.93
C ALA A 141 -21.94 11.77 12.47
N GLY A 142 -21.18 10.73 12.75
CA GLY A 142 -21.67 9.57 13.51
C GLY A 142 -22.44 8.53 12.72
N THR A 143 -22.38 8.52 11.40
CA THR A 143 -22.98 7.45 10.60
C THR A 143 -22.02 6.25 10.52
N ALA A 144 -22.36 5.17 11.19
CA ALA A 144 -21.63 3.91 11.17
C ALA A 144 -22.49 2.81 10.55
N GLY A 145 -21.86 1.82 9.97
CA GLY A 145 -22.55 0.61 9.54
C GLY A 145 -21.60 -0.44 9.00
N THR A 146 -21.88 -1.69 9.33
CA THR A 146 -21.26 -2.85 8.68
C THR A 146 -21.76 -2.90 7.23
N ALA A 147 -20.85 -3.13 6.29
CA ALA A 147 -21.13 -3.15 4.84
C ALA A 147 -21.81 -1.87 4.31
N LYS A 148 -21.54 -0.71 4.91
CA LYS A 148 -22.10 0.55 4.47
C LYS A 148 -21.35 1.10 3.26
N SER A 149 -22.08 1.81 2.40
CA SER A 149 -21.54 2.50 1.23
C SER A 149 -21.70 4.01 1.40
N PHE A 150 -20.68 4.75 1.00
CA PHE A 150 -20.65 6.22 1.01
C PHE A 150 -20.41 6.71 -0.41
N ALA A 151 -21.29 7.56 -0.92
CA ALA A 151 -21.08 8.19 -2.21
C ALA A 151 -20.04 9.31 -2.07
N MET A 152 -19.09 9.38 -3.00
CA MET A 152 -18.22 10.56 -3.10
C MET A 152 -19.01 11.73 -3.70
N GLY A 153 -18.60 12.93 -3.33
CA GLY A 153 -19.18 14.18 -3.83
C GLY A 153 -19.10 14.33 -5.35
N THR A 154 -18.94 15.55 -5.82
CA THR A 154 -18.83 15.85 -7.26
C THR A 154 -17.51 15.34 -7.86
N GLN A 155 -17.41 15.38 -9.20
CA GLN A 155 -16.15 15.17 -9.91
C GLN A 155 -15.04 16.04 -9.31
N TYR A 156 -13.80 15.54 -9.29
CA TYR A 156 -12.61 16.12 -8.66
C TYR A 156 -12.65 16.16 -7.12
N SER A 157 -13.58 15.45 -6.49
CA SER A 157 -13.56 15.24 -5.04
C SER A 157 -12.58 14.13 -4.64
N ALA A 158 -12.16 14.16 -3.37
CA ALA A 158 -11.29 13.15 -2.78
C ALA A 158 -11.76 12.71 -1.41
N ALA A 159 -11.42 11.48 -1.05
CA ALA A 159 -11.66 10.91 0.28
C ALA A 159 -10.51 10.01 0.68
N SER A 160 -10.22 9.94 1.98
CA SER A 160 -9.27 8.98 2.57
C SER A 160 -10.02 7.93 3.37
N VAL A 161 -9.63 6.67 3.22
CA VAL A 161 -10.15 5.54 4.00
C VAL A 161 -9.03 5.00 4.86
N ILE A 162 -9.12 5.19 6.18
CA ILE A 162 -8.06 4.91 7.16
C ILE A 162 -8.50 3.78 8.06
N LYS A 163 -7.68 2.73 8.23
CA LYS A 163 -7.92 1.68 9.22
C LYS A 163 -7.55 2.16 10.61
N VAL A 164 -8.51 2.14 11.53
CA VAL A 164 -8.35 2.64 12.90
C VAL A 164 -8.38 1.53 13.96
N ALA A 165 -8.95 0.38 13.63
CA ALA A 165 -8.98 -0.82 14.46
C ALA A 165 -9.25 -2.06 13.60
N ALA A 166 -9.19 -3.27 14.16
CA ALA A 166 -9.57 -4.49 13.47
C ALA A 166 -11.00 -4.36 12.90
N ASN A 167 -11.16 -4.68 11.62
CA ASN A 167 -12.42 -4.54 10.86
C ASN A 167 -13.09 -3.15 10.94
N SER A 168 -12.34 -2.08 11.24
CA SER A 168 -12.91 -0.74 11.43
C SER A 168 -12.13 0.33 10.70
N TYR A 169 -12.83 1.07 9.85
CA TYR A 169 -12.27 2.13 9.00
C TYR A 169 -12.99 3.46 9.20
N ARG A 170 -12.25 4.55 9.00
CA ARG A 170 -12.80 5.92 8.90
C ARG A 170 -12.70 6.38 7.46
N VAL A 171 -13.80 6.92 6.97
CA VAL A 171 -13.87 7.60 5.66
C VAL A 171 -13.93 9.09 5.93
N ILE A 172 -12.94 9.83 5.43
CA ILE A 172 -12.77 11.26 5.65
C ILE A 172 -12.69 11.94 4.30
N GLY A 173 -13.36 13.05 4.12
CA GLY A 173 -13.32 13.85 2.91
C GLY A 173 -14.70 14.11 2.31
N ALA A 174 -14.77 14.28 1.00
CA ALA A 174 -16.00 14.64 0.29
C ALA A 174 -16.90 13.42 0.06
N VAL A 175 -17.53 12.92 1.13
CA VAL A 175 -18.50 11.82 1.10
C VAL A 175 -19.82 12.24 1.73
N ALA A 176 -20.93 11.61 1.27
CA ALA A 176 -22.29 11.82 1.72
C ALA A 176 -22.97 10.51 2.15
#